data_016ac043485f0a5b50e7f0a7cf442005
#
_entry.id   016ac043485f0a5b50e7f0a7cf442005
#
_cell.length_a   1.000
_cell.length_b   1.000
_cell.length_c   1.000
_cell.angle_alpha   90.00
_cell.angle_beta   90.00
_cell.angle_gamma   90.00
#
_symmetry.space_group_name_H-M   'P 1'
#
loop_
_entity.id
_entity.type
_entity.pdbx_description
1 polymer ?
#
loop_
_entity_poly.entity_id
_entity_poly.type
_entity_poly.pdbx_seq_one_letter_code
_entity_poly.pdbx_strand_id
1 'polypeptide(L)'
;SGEHFYTDEDQRKIREHIVTTIEEHIGVPGDRFQFVDHHTAHAAYAYYASPFRDGQTLVLTLDAFGDGNSASISIGDDGKLERIKTISHRDFQVARIYRYITLLLGMKPDEHEYKVMGLAPYAKPQIYSKAYEVFRETMYVDGLDFKFRDRPKDLYHHFREKLEGLRFDGIAGGLQKYVEELICEWVKNVVAKYGIRRIVLAGGVVM
;
A
#
# COMPACT_ATOMS: atom_id res chain seq x y z
N SER A 1 -19.82 0.72 10.50
CA SER A 1 -20.09 0.15 9.17
C SER A 1 -19.08 -0.95 8.93
N GLY A 2 -19.57 -2.21 8.93
CA GLY A 2 -18.71 -3.37 8.71
C GLY A 2 -18.06 -3.27 7.33
N GLU A 3 -16.75 -3.46 7.29
CA GLU A 3 -16.03 -3.61 6.04
C GLU A 3 -16.54 -4.89 5.37
N HIS A 4 -17.37 -4.76 4.34
CA HIS A 4 -17.72 -5.88 3.48
C HIS A 4 -16.50 -6.24 2.65
N PHE A 5 -15.80 -7.28 3.07
CA PHE A 5 -14.76 -7.90 2.24
C PHE A 5 -15.46 -8.83 1.26
N TYR A 6 -15.14 -8.69 -0.02
CA TYR A 6 -15.60 -9.61 -1.04
C TYR A 6 -15.13 -11.03 -0.69
N THR A 7 -16.06 -11.96 -0.65
CA THR A 7 -15.74 -13.38 -0.54
C THR A 7 -15.15 -13.90 -1.86
N ASP A 8 -14.53 -15.07 -1.85
CA ASP A 8 -14.04 -15.70 -3.09
C ASP A 8 -15.17 -15.89 -4.10
N GLU A 9 -16.39 -16.14 -3.63
CA GLU A 9 -17.57 -16.24 -4.48
C GLU A 9 -17.98 -14.90 -5.08
N ASP A 10 -17.88 -13.80 -4.32
CA ASP A 10 -18.15 -12.47 -4.84
C ASP A 10 -17.12 -12.08 -5.91
N GLN A 11 -15.85 -12.40 -5.69
CA GLN A 11 -14.78 -12.17 -6.68
C GLN A 11 -15.03 -12.99 -7.94
N ARG A 12 -15.45 -14.25 -7.82
CA ARG A 12 -15.78 -15.10 -8.97
C ARG A 12 -16.95 -14.50 -9.77
N LYS A 13 -18.03 -14.10 -9.12
CA LYS A 13 -19.20 -13.47 -9.77
C LYS A 13 -18.81 -12.16 -10.48
N ILE A 14 -17.95 -11.34 -9.87
CA ILE A 14 -17.46 -10.12 -10.51
C ILE A 14 -16.66 -10.43 -11.76
N ARG A 15 -15.75 -11.42 -11.72
CA ARG A 15 -14.95 -11.84 -12.87
C ARG A 15 -15.84 -12.40 -13.99
N GLU A 16 -16.80 -13.24 -13.67
CA GLU A 16 -17.78 -13.78 -14.63
C GLU A 16 -18.57 -12.64 -15.30
N HIS A 17 -19.04 -11.66 -14.53
CA HIS A 17 -19.74 -10.50 -15.06
C HIS A 17 -18.86 -9.65 -15.97
N ILE A 18 -17.58 -9.41 -15.60
CA ILE A 18 -16.62 -8.70 -16.43
C ILE A 18 -16.42 -9.42 -17.76
N VAL A 19 -16.20 -10.75 -17.74
CA VAL A 19 -16.00 -11.55 -18.94
C VAL A 19 -17.23 -11.46 -19.86
N THR A 20 -18.43 -11.71 -19.32
CA THR A 20 -19.68 -11.62 -20.09
C THR A 20 -19.87 -10.26 -20.71
N THR A 21 -19.64 -9.18 -19.95
CA THR A 21 -19.76 -7.80 -20.44
C THR A 21 -18.79 -7.53 -21.61
N ILE A 22 -17.54 -7.99 -21.49
CA ILE A 22 -16.55 -7.80 -22.56
C ILE A 22 -16.89 -8.65 -23.78
N GLU A 23 -17.34 -9.89 -23.62
CA GLU A 23 -17.81 -10.74 -24.71
C GLU A 23 -18.94 -10.09 -25.49
N GLU A 24 -19.93 -9.55 -24.79
CA GLU A 24 -21.11 -8.90 -25.41
C GLU A 24 -20.76 -7.61 -26.14
N HIS A 25 -19.83 -6.80 -25.63
CA HIS A 25 -19.52 -5.48 -26.19
C HIS A 25 -18.36 -5.46 -27.18
N ILE A 26 -17.38 -6.36 -27.02
CA ILE A 26 -16.15 -6.38 -27.83
C ILE A 26 -16.07 -7.64 -28.71
N GLY A 27 -16.84 -8.69 -28.39
CA GLY A 27 -16.88 -9.95 -29.15
C GLY A 27 -15.64 -10.82 -28.95
N VAL A 28 -14.90 -10.64 -27.85
CA VAL A 28 -13.76 -11.49 -27.48
C VAL A 28 -14.27 -12.67 -26.64
N PRO A 29 -14.05 -13.93 -27.08
CA PRO A 29 -14.50 -15.11 -26.33
C PRO A 29 -13.91 -15.18 -24.92
N GLY A 30 -14.71 -15.63 -23.93
CA GLY A 30 -14.35 -15.69 -22.51
C GLY A 30 -13.14 -16.56 -22.20
N ASP A 31 -12.90 -17.61 -23.01
CA ASP A 31 -11.73 -18.49 -22.88
C ASP A 31 -10.39 -17.82 -23.24
N ARG A 32 -10.43 -16.62 -23.82
CA ARG A 32 -9.27 -15.80 -24.11
C ARG A 32 -8.91 -14.82 -23.00
N PHE A 33 -9.70 -14.73 -21.91
CA PHE A 33 -9.41 -13.86 -20.79
C PHE A 33 -8.52 -14.54 -19.78
N GLN A 34 -7.49 -13.82 -19.33
CA GLN A 34 -6.66 -14.21 -18.21
C GLN A 34 -6.65 -13.08 -17.18
N PHE A 35 -7.08 -13.39 -15.95
CA PHE A 35 -6.96 -12.48 -14.83
C PHE A 35 -5.59 -12.65 -14.18
N VAL A 36 -4.88 -11.53 -14.05
CA VAL A 36 -3.59 -11.48 -13.36
C VAL A 36 -3.81 -10.84 -11.99
N ASP A 37 -3.27 -11.44 -10.96
CA ASP A 37 -3.31 -10.89 -9.60
C ASP A 37 -2.68 -9.48 -9.56
N HIS A 38 -3.30 -8.57 -8.82
CA HIS A 38 -2.94 -7.15 -8.76
C HIS A 38 -1.46 -6.93 -8.39
N HIS A 39 -1.00 -7.57 -7.31
CA HIS A 39 0.39 -7.44 -6.88
C HIS A 39 1.37 -8.16 -7.82
N THR A 40 0.93 -9.20 -8.53
CA THR A 40 1.72 -9.81 -9.61
C THR A 40 1.91 -8.83 -10.77
N ALA A 41 0.87 -8.09 -11.16
CA ALA A 41 0.98 -7.08 -12.22
C ALA A 41 1.95 -5.96 -11.83
N HIS A 42 1.84 -5.42 -10.61
CA HIS A 42 2.79 -4.44 -10.08
C HIS A 42 4.23 -4.96 -10.04
N ALA A 43 4.44 -6.16 -9.51
CA ALA A 43 5.76 -6.77 -9.41
C ALA A 43 6.37 -7.04 -10.78
N ALA A 44 5.59 -7.55 -11.73
CA ALA A 44 6.03 -7.79 -13.09
C ALA A 44 6.43 -6.47 -13.78
N TYR A 45 5.60 -5.43 -13.66
CA TYR A 45 5.94 -4.12 -14.20
C TYR A 45 7.26 -3.59 -13.61
N ALA A 46 7.40 -3.59 -12.28
CA ALA A 46 8.61 -3.10 -11.63
C ALA A 46 9.87 -3.87 -12.06
N TYR A 47 9.79 -5.19 -12.15
CA TYR A 47 10.92 -6.03 -12.49
C TYR A 47 11.28 -5.93 -13.97
N TYR A 48 10.32 -6.18 -14.86
CA TYR A 48 10.60 -6.22 -16.31
C TYR A 48 10.83 -4.85 -16.94
N ALA A 49 10.36 -3.76 -16.35
CA ALA A 49 10.68 -2.41 -16.79
C ALA A 49 12.00 -1.87 -16.20
N SER A 50 12.57 -2.54 -15.19
CA SER A 50 13.84 -2.13 -14.59
C SER A 50 15.06 -2.56 -15.42
N PRO A 51 16.24 -1.96 -15.20
CA PRO A 51 17.48 -2.43 -15.80
C PRO A 51 18.04 -3.70 -15.14
N PHE A 52 17.48 -4.15 -14.02
CA PHE A 52 18.02 -5.23 -13.18
C PHE A 52 17.41 -6.58 -13.56
N ARG A 53 17.82 -7.14 -14.69
CA ARG A 53 17.33 -8.45 -15.17
C ARG A 53 18.33 -9.59 -15.02
N ASP A 54 19.58 -9.25 -14.79
CA ASP A 54 20.68 -10.17 -14.55
C ASP A 54 20.93 -10.36 -13.06
N GLY A 55 20.77 -11.57 -12.56
CA GLY A 55 20.90 -11.90 -11.14
C GLY A 55 19.75 -11.40 -10.27
N GLN A 56 19.90 -11.59 -8.97
CA GLN A 56 18.81 -11.42 -8.01
C GLN A 56 18.44 -9.97 -7.73
N THR A 57 17.15 -9.70 -7.74
CA THR A 57 16.55 -8.40 -7.45
C THR A 57 15.33 -8.59 -6.54
N LEU A 58 15.28 -7.85 -5.45
CA LEU A 58 14.06 -7.74 -4.62
C LEU A 58 13.03 -6.89 -5.36
N VAL A 59 11.83 -7.42 -5.45
CA VAL A 59 10.69 -6.76 -6.08
C VAL A 59 9.61 -6.59 -5.01
N LEU A 60 9.42 -5.36 -4.55
CA LEU A 60 8.53 -5.03 -3.45
C LEU A 60 7.35 -4.23 -3.97
N THR A 61 6.15 -4.64 -3.60
CA THR A 61 4.93 -3.90 -3.94
C THR A 61 4.25 -3.40 -2.68
N LEU A 62 3.82 -2.13 -2.69
CA LEU A 62 3.04 -1.51 -1.60
C LEU A 62 1.91 -0.69 -2.21
N ASP A 63 0.69 -1.07 -1.91
CA ASP A 63 -0.50 -0.43 -2.47
C ASP A 63 -1.64 -0.34 -1.45
N ALA A 64 -2.73 0.30 -1.85
CA ALA A 64 -3.92 0.44 -1.02
C ALA A 64 -4.61 -0.90 -0.78
N PHE A 65 -4.94 -1.58 -1.87
CA PHE A 65 -5.68 -2.84 -1.86
C PHE A 65 -5.68 -3.48 -3.26
N GLY A 66 -5.40 -4.77 -3.32
CA GLY A 66 -5.55 -5.57 -4.53
C GLY A 66 -5.59 -7.05 -4.20
N ASP A 67 -6.68 -7.73 -4.59
CA ASP A 67 -6.89 -9.17 -4.37
C ASP A 67 -6.64 -9.62 -2.91
N GLY A 68 -7.11 -8.82 -1.92
CA GLY A 68 -6.99 -9.11 -0.50
C GLY A 68 -5.65 -8.71 0.14
N ASN A 69 -4.71 -8.20 -0.63
CA ASN A 69 -3.37 -7.84 -0.19
C ASN A 69 -3.11 -6.33 -0.35
N SER A 70 -2.15 -5.81 0.40
CA SER A 70 -1.63 -4.44 0.27
C SER A 70 -0.13 -4.37 0.09
N ALA A 71 0.59 -5.47 0.25
CA ALA A 71 2.01 -5.51 -0.06
C ALA A 71 2.46 -6.93 -0.47
N SER A 72 3.55 -7.04 -1.20
CA SER A 72 4.19 -8.31 -1.49
C SER A 72 5.71 -8.19 -1.58
N ILE A 73 6.39 -9.32 -1.34
CA ILE A 73 7.82 -9.51 -1.55
C ILE A 73 7.99 -10.57 -2.61
N SER A 74 8.71 -10.25 -3.67
CA SER A 74 9.11 -11.20 -4.71
C SER A 74 10.61 -11.11 -4.97
N ILE A 75 11.17 -12.16 -5.53
CA ILE A 75 12.55 -12.17 -6.06
C ILE A 75 12.46 -12.34 -7.58
N GLY A 76 13.09 -11.42 -8.31
CA GLY A 76 13.44 -11.60 -9.70
C GLY A 76 14.82 -12.18 -9.84
N ASP A 77 15.01 -13.22 -10.69
CA ASP A 77 16.28 -13.83 -10.95
C ASP A 77 16.31 -14.33 -12.40
N ASP A 78 17.28 -13.86 -13.18
CA ASP A 78 17.47 -14.22 -14.59
C ASP A 78 16.16 -14.26 -15.42
N GLY A 79 15.38 -13.22 -15.30
CA GLY A 79 14.11 -13.05 -16.03
C GLY A 79 12.92 -13.82 -15.46
N LYS A 80 13.09 -14.55 -14.36
CA LYS A 80 11.99 -15.19 -13.62
C LYS A 80 11.59 -14.32 -12.43
N LEU A 81 10.31 -14.30 -12.13
CA LEU A 81 9.76 -13.56 -10.98
C LEU A 81 9.00 -14.54 -10.09
N GLU A 82 9.42 -14.66 -8.84
CA GLU A 82 8.80 -15.53 -7.85
C GLU A 82 8.31 -14.71 -6.65
N ARG A 83 7.02 -14.83 -6.30
CA ARG A 83 6.45 -14.22 -5.10
C ARG A 83 6.77 -15.10 -3.89
N ILE A 84 7.44 -14.49 -2.89
CA ILE A 84 7.84 -15.17 -1.67
C ILE A 84 6.85 -14.93 -0.54
N LYS A 85 6.29 -13.72 -0.46
CA LYS A 85 5.42 -13.31 0.64
C LYS A 85 4.37 -12.32 0.18
N THR A 86 3.17 -12.45 0.74
CA THR A 86 2.10 -11.45 0.66
C THR A 86 1.79 -10.91 2.05
N ILE A 87 1.34 -9.67 2.11
CA ILE A 87 0.90 -8.99 3.32
C ILE A 87 -0.53 -8.55 3.11
N SER A 88 -1.40 -9.00 4.00
CA SER A 88 -2.82 -8.73 3.93
C SER A 88 -3.10 -7.22 4.05
N HIS A 89 -4.13 -6.76 3.34
CA HIS A 89 -4.68 -5.40 3.53
C HIS A 89 -5.17 -5.14 4.96
N ARG A 90 -5.36 -6.18 5.77
CA ARG A 90 -5.69 -6.02 7.20
C ARG A 90 -4.48 -5.62 8.01
N ASP A 91 -3.28 -6.06 7.61
CA ASP A 91 -2.05 -5.84 8.36
C ASP A 91 -1.31 -4.59 7.91
N PHE A 92 -1.36 -4.23 6.62
CA PHE A 92 -0.78 -3.01 6.08
C PHE A 92 -1.88 -2.06 5.61
N GLN A 93 -2.07 -0.95 6.33
CA GLN A 93 -3.15 0.01 6.05
C GLN A 93 -2.66 1.44 5.79
N VAL A 94 -1.43 1.64 5.37
CA VAL A 94 -0.84 2.96 5.17
C VAL A 94 -1.64 3.81 4.18
N ALA A 95 -2.02 3.25 3.03
CA ALA A 95 -2.82 3.97 2.04
C ALA A 95 -4.20 4.36 2.59
N ARG A 96 -4.81 3.49 3.41
CA ARG A 96 -6.09 3.80 4.08
C ARG A 96 -5.92 4.92 5.12
N ILE A 97 -4.80 4.94 5.84
CA ILE A 97 -4.49 6.06 6.75
C ILE A 97 -4.37 7.35 5.94
N TYR A 98 -3.65 7.36 4.83
CA TYR A 98 -3.57 8.52 3.93
C TYR A 98 -4.96 8.97 3.47
N ARG A 99 -5.81 8.06 3.02
CA ARG A 99 -7.19 8.34 2.61
C ARG A 99 -8.00 9.01 3.73
N TYR A 100 -7.93 8.50 4.96
CA TYR A 100 -8.63 9.08 6.09
C TYR A 100 -8.09 10.44 6.50
N ILE A 101 -6.78 10.63 6.46
CA ILE A 101 -6.18 11.94 6.72
C ILE A 101 -6.54 12.94 5.62
N THR A 102 -6.58 12.53 4.35
CA THR A 102 -7.08 13.36 3.25
C THR A 102 -8.51 13.85 3.53
N LEU A 103 -9.39 12.96 3.98
CA LEU A 103 -10.75 13.31 4.38
C LEU A 103 -10.76 14.26 5.59
N LEU A 104 -9.99 14.00 6.64
CA LEU A 104 -9.91 14.83 7.84
C LEU A 104 -9.42 16.25 7.54
N LEU A 105 -8.56 16.40 6.55
CA LEU A 105 -8.05 17.70 6.08
C LEU A 105 -9.02 18.41 5.11
N GLY A 106 -10.26 17.88 4.94
CA GLY A 106 -11.29 18.47 4.09
C GLY A 106 -11.05 18.30 2.59
N MET A 107 -10.20 17.37 2.19
CA MET A 107 -9.89 17.06 0.80
C MET A 107 -10.61 15.79 0.33
N LYS A 108 -10.67 15.56 -0.98
CA LYS A 108 -11.38 14.42 -1.58
C LYS A 108 -10.52 13.15 -1.46
N PRO A 109 -10.99 12.13 -0.71
CA PRO A 109 -10.28 10.84 -0.65
C PRO A 109 -10.21 10.17 -2.02
N ASP A 110 -9.19 9.34 -2.21
CA ASP A 110 -8.88 8.60 -3.44
C ASP A 110 -8.46 9.49 -4.63
N GLU A 111 -8.39 10.83 -4.44
CA GLU A 111 -7.96 11.77 -5.47
C GLU A 111 -6.95 12.81 -4.98
N HIS A 112 -6.93 13.14 -3.69
CA HIS A 112 -6.15 14.25 -3.18
C HIS A 112 -5.05 13.86 -2.17
N GLU A 113 -4.71 12.58 -2.06
CA GLU A 113 -3.62 12.10 -1.17
C GLU A 113 -2.29 12.78 -1.51
N TYR A 114 -2.02 13.02 -2.79
CA TYR A 114 -0.83 13.75 -3.24
C TYR A 114 -0.76 15.18 -2.70
N LYS A 115 -1.90 15.82 -2.41
CA LYS A 115 -1.93 17.16 -1.81
C LYS A 115 -1.50 17.11 -0.35
N VAL A 116 -1.87 16.05 0.38
CA VAL A 116 -1.39 15.80 1.74
C VAL A 116 0.12 15.60 1.73
N MET A 117 0.63 14.78 0.80
CA MET A 117 2.08 14.61 0.60
C MET A 117 2.77 15.94 0.27
N GLY A 118 2.21 16.72 -0.65
CA GLY A 118 2.73 18.04 -1.05
C GLY A 118 2.70 19.08 0.07
N LEU A 119 1.83 18.92 1.08
CA LEU A 119 1.74 19.79 2.24
C LEU A 119 2.83 19.45 3.30
N ALA A 120 3.27 18.20 3.36
CA ALA A 120 4.21 17.73 4.38
C ALA A 120 5.54 18.50 4.46
N PRO A 121 6.20 18.89 3.35
CA PRO A 121 7.48 19.61 3.41
C PRO A 121 7.41 21.01 4.06
N TYR A 122 6.22 21.58 4.22
CA TYR A 122 6.04 22.89 4.86
C TYR A 122 6.05 22.80 6.38
N ALA A 123 5.90 21.60 6.96
CA ALA A 123 5.91 21.41 8.40
C ALA A 123 7.33 21.25 8.94
N LYS A 124 7.71 22.05 9.91
CA LYS A 124 8.95 21.89 10.67
C LYS A 124 8.79 20.79 11.74
N PRO A 125 9.89 20.15 12.21
CA PRO A 125 9.84 19.10 13.23
C PRO A 125 9.02 19.48 14.47
N GLN A 126 9.12 20.72 14.94
CA GLN A 126 8.36 21.19 16.10
C GLN A 126 6.84 21.24 15.87
N ILE A 127 6.42 21.34 14.59
CA ILE A 127 5.01 21.42 14.22
C ILE A 127 4.43 20.02 14.05
N TYR A 128 5.17 19.09 13.43
CA TYR A 128 4.65 17.76 13.14
C TYR A 128 4.89 16.71 14.24
N SER A 129 5.74 16.97 15.23
CA SER A 129 6.13 15.98 16.24
C SER A 129 4.94 15.32 16.95
N LYS A 130 3.92 16.10 17.33
CA LYS A 130 2.73 15.58 18.01
C LYS A 130 1.92 14.64 17.11
N ALA A 131 1.71 15.02 15.86
CA ALA A 131 1.00 14.17 14.89
C ALA A 131 1.81 12.92 14.56
N TYR A 132 3.13 13.03 14.41
CA TYR A 132 4.03 11.91 14.19
C TYR A 132 3.90 10.85 15.30
N GLU A 133 3.87 11.25 16.57
CA GLU A 133 3.70 10.31 17.69
C GLU A 133 2.36 9.56 17.60
N VAL A 134 1.28 10.22 17.23
CA VAL A 134 -0.03 9.57 17.02
C VAL A 134 0.05 8.48 15.96
N PHE A 135 0.71 8.75 14.83
CA PHE A 135 0.88 7.76 13.77
C PHE A 135 1.81 6.62 14.18
N ARG A 136 2.93 6.93 14.83
CA ARG A 136 3.90 5.94 15.30
C ARG A 136 3.32 4.94 16.29
N GLU A 137 2.36 5.38 17.12
CA GLU A 137 1.64 4.49 18.04
C GLU A 137 0.60 3.59 17.35
N THR A 138 0.34 3.77 16.06
CA THR A 138 -0.69 3.00 15.34
C THR A 138 -0.14 1.66 14.84
N MET A 139 0.92 1.69 14.04
CA MET A 139 1.50 0.49 13.41
C MET A 139 3.02 0.48 13.55
N TYR A 140 3.61 -0.70 13.43
CA TYR A 140 5.05 -0.92 13.44
C TYR A 140 5.44 -2.12 12.56
N VAL A 141 6.72 -2.23 12.25
CA VAL A 141 7.28 -3.37 11.52
C VAL A 141 7.69 -4.47 12.50
N ASP A 142 7.28 -5.71 12.25
CA ASP A 142 7.71 -6.89 12.97
C ASP A 142 8.34 -7.90 11.99
N GLY A 143 9.65 -7.86 11.88
CA GLY A 143 10.38 -8.63 10.89
C GLY A 143 10.01 -8.24 9.45
N LEU A 144 9.28 -9.09 8.76
CA LEU A 144 8.79 -8.85 7.39
C LEU A 144 7.30 -8.48 7.34
N ASP A 145 6.66 -8.33 8.48
CA ASP A 145 5.23 -8.04 8.62
C ASP A 145 4.99 -6.67 9.21
N PHE A 146 3.78 -6.16 9.01
CA PHE A 146 3.30 -4.96 9.69
C PHE A 146 2.28 -5.37 10.74
N LYS A 147 2.30 -4.71 11.89
CA LYS A 147 1.39 -4.97 13.00
C LYS A 147 0.86 -3.68 13.59
N PHE A 148 -0.37 -3.72 14.09
CA PHE A 148 -0.90 -2.67 14.96
C PHE A 148 -0.39 -2.86 16.39
N ARG A 149 -0.07 -1.76 17.07
CA ARG A 149 0.22 -1.80 18.52
C ARG A 149 -1.05 -2.05 19.30
N ASP A 150 -2.05 -1.21 19.06
CA ASP A 150 -3.43 -1.40 19.50
C ASP A 150 -4.32 -1.03 18.32
N ARG A 151 -5.03 -2.02 17.78
CA ARG A 151 -5.82 -1.82 16.57
C ARG A 151 -7.11 -1.08 16.89
N PRO A 152 -7.30 0.16 16.41
CA PRO A 152 -8.55 0.87 16.62
C PRO A 152 -9.72 0.15 15.95
N LYS A 153 -10.90 0.22 16.57
CA LYS A 153 -12.14 -0.28 15.94
C LYS A 153 -12.47 0.47 14.66
N ASP A 154 -12.15 1.76 14.63
CA ASP A 154 -12.33 2.64 13.48
C ASP A 154 -11.16 3.62 13.41
N LEU A 155 -10.38 3.51 12.32
CA LEU A 155 -9.20 4.35 12.11
C LEU A 155 -9.53 5.82 11.85
N TYR A 156 -10.65 6.11 11.17
CA TYR A 156 -11.04 7.49 10.89
C TYR A 156 -11.37 8.24 12.18
N HIS A 157 -12.23 7.67 13.03
CA HIS A 157 -12.61 8.29 14.30
C HIS A 157 -11.42 8.36 15.25
N HIS A 158 -10.55 7.35 15.28
CA HIS A 158 -9.31 7.36 16.05
C HIS A 158 -8.42 8.56 15.69
N PHE A 159 -8.14 8.75 14.41
CA PHE A 159 -7.30 9.87 13.97
C PHE A 159 -8.00 11.23 14.14
N ARG A 160 -9.31 11.30 13.89
CA ARG A 160 -10.07 12.52 14.12
C ARG A 160 -9.96 13.00 15.55
N GLU A 161 -10.09 12.10 16.52
CA GLU A 161 -9.98 12.42 17.94
C GLU A 161 -8.54 12.80 18.34
N LYS A 162 -7.56 12.00 17.92
CA LYS A 162 -6.17 12.18 18.33
C LYS A 162 -5.45 13.37 17.68
N LEU A 163 -5.91 13.80 16.50
CA LEU A 163 -5.32 14.89 15.71
C LEU A 163 -6.10 16.20 15.83
N GLU A 164 -7.19 16.23 16.60
CA GLU A 164 -8.01 17.41 16.78
C GLU A 164 -7.18 18.60 17.31
N GLY A 165 -7.38 19.77 16.70
CA GLY A 165 -6.66 20.99 17.07
C GLY A 165 -5.21 21.09 16.58
N LEU A 166 -4.67 20.07 15.91
CA LEU A 166 -3.35 20.15 15.27
C LEU A 166 -3.44 20.87 13.92
N ARG A 167 -2.33 21.51 13.54
CA ARG A 167 -2.22 22.21 12.26
C ARG A 167 -2.22 21.23 11.09
N PHE A 168 -2.80 21.62 9.96
CA PHE A 168 -2.89 20.81 8.75
C PHE A 168 -1.54 20.34 8.22
N ASP A 169 -0.58 21.26 8.13
CA ASP A 169 0.79 20.95 7.72
C ASP A 169 1.48 20.02 8.72
N GLY A 170 1.24 20.21 10.03
CA GLY A 170 1.74 19.33 11.08
C GLY A 170 1.20 17.90 10.97
N ILE A 171 -0.08 17.73 10.68
CA ILE A 171 -0.70 16.41 10.44
C ILE A 171 -0.07 15.76 9.21
N ALA A 172 0.01 16.49 8.09
CA ALA A 172 0.60 16.01 6.85
C ALA A 172 2.08 15.63 7.01
N GLY A 173 2.88 16.49 7.66
CA GLY A 173 4.29 16.24 7.92
C GLY A 173 4.54 15.06 8.85
N GLY A 174 3.71 14.91 9.90
CA GLY A 174 3.78 13.78 10.82
C GLY A 174 3.45 12.45 10.15
N LEU A 175 2.42 12.43 9.30
CA LEU A 175 2.05 11.26 8.51
C LEU A 175 3.17 10.86 7.55
N GLN A 176 3.67 11.81 6.75
CA GLN A 176 4.73 11.54 5.78
C GLN A 176 6.00 10.99 6.45
N LYS A 177 6.44 11.65 7.53
CA LYS A 177 7.61 11.23 8.30
C LYS A 177 7.46 9.81 8.84
N TYR A 178 6.30 9.49 9.39
CA TYR A 178 6.00 8.17 9.90
C TYR A 178 6.03 7.10 8.80
N VAL A 179 5.38 7.37 7.67
CA VAL A 179 5.29 6.40 6.56
C VAL A 179 6.66 6.13 5.95
N GLU A 180 7.47 7.17 5.76
CA GLU A 180 8.85 7.01 5.28
C GLU A 180 9.68 6.12 6.20
N GLU A 181 9.62 6.34 7.50
CA GLU A 181 10.36 5.52 8.47
C GLU A 181 9.86 4.07 8.50
N LEU A 182 8.53 3.87 8.53
CA LEU A 182 7.92 2.54 8.53
C LEU A 182 8.33 1.72 7.30
N ILE A 183 8.24 2.31 6.11
CA ILE A 183 8.59 1.64 4.87
C ILE A 183 10.10 1.40 4.79
N CYS A 184 10.92 2.38 5.16
CA CYS A 184 12.37 2.22 5.18
C CYS A 184 12.82 1.11 6.15
N GLU A 185 12.19 0.99 7.31
CA GLU A 185 12.47 -0.08 8.26
C GLU A 185 12.11 -1.45 7.66
N TRP A 186 10.92 -1.58 7.06
CA TRP A 186 10.51 -2.80 6.40
C TRP A 186 11.46 -3.20 5.26
N VAL A 187 11.82 -2.28 4.38
CA VAL A 187 12.78 -2.54 3.28
C VAL A 187 14.13 -2.99 3.84
N LYS A 188 14.65 -2.35 4.89
CA LYS A 188 15.89 -2.79 5.54
C LYS A 188 15.81 -4.22 6.07
N ASN A 189 14.69 -4.58 6.69
CA ASN A 189 14.47 -5.95 7.20
C ASN A 189 14.40 -6.96 6.05
N VAL A 190 13.74 -6.63 4.93
CA VAL A 190 13.71 -7.48 3.74
C VAL A 190 15.11 -7.68 3.17
N VAL A 191 15.87 -6.59 3.02
CA VAL A 191 17.27 -6.66 2.54
C VAL A 191 18.14 -7.50 3.48
N ALA A 192 18.00 -7.30 4.78
CA ALA A 192 18.77 -8.09 5.77
C ALA A 192 18.43 -9.58 5.73
N LYS A 193 17.16 -9.92 5.50
CA LYS A 193 16.67 -11.30 5.44
C LYS A 193 17.20 -12.05 4.21
N TYR A 194 17.19 -11.42 3.04
CA TYR A 194 17.52 -12.08 1.78
C TYR A 194 18.92 -11.78 1.26
N GLY A 195 19.61 -10.79 1.80
CA GLY A 195 20.98 -10.42 1.39
C GLY A 195 21.05 -9.73 0.01
N ILE A 196 19.90 -9.47 -0.63
CA ILE A 196 19.82 -8.88 -1.97
C ILE A 196 19.74 -7.36 -1.83
N ARG A 197 20.61 -6.63 -2.53
CA ARG A 197 20.69 -5.15 -2.46
C ARG A 197 20.08 -4.44 -3.65
N ARG A 198 19.80 -5.14 -4.76
CA ARG A 198 19.06 -4.56 -5.89
C ARG A 198 17.58 -4.60 -5.53
N ILE A 199 16.93 -3.46 -5.58
CA ILE A 199 15.53 -3.32 -5.17
C ILE A 199 14.79 -2.56 -6.25
N VAL A 200 13.60 -3.04 -6.60
CA VAL A 200 12.60 -2.30 -7.37
C VAL A 200 11.31 -2.24 -6.57
N LEU A 201 10.61 -1.12 -6.70
CA LEU A 201 9.39 -0.81 -5.96
C LEU A 201 8.25 -0.52 -6.93
N ALA A 202 7.03 -0.93 -6.60
CA ALA A 202 5.81 -0.57 -7.32
C ALA A 202 4.60 -0.49 -6.38
N GLY A 203 3.53 0.13 -6.87
CA GLY A 203 2.28 0.35 -6.13
C GLY A 203 2.14 1.79 -5.66
N GLY A 204 0.89 2.22 -5.42
CA GLY A 204 0.54 3.61 -5.13
C GLY A 204 1.18 4.21 -3.88
N VAL A 205 1.63 3.38 -2.92
CA VAL A 205 2.25 3.87 -1.67
C VAL A 205 3.71 4.28 -1.85
N VAL A 206 4.37 3.86 -2.94
CA VAL A 206 5.81 4.13 -3.19
C VAL A 206 6.07 5.05 -4.40
N MET A 207 5.01 5.61 -4.96
CA MET A 207 5.09 6.59 -6.07
C MET A 207 5.25 8.03 -5.61
#